data_f591081a39eb4e9dfeb500a7553937dd
#
_entry.id   f591081a39eb4e9dfeb500a7553937dd
#
_cell.length_a   1.000
_cell.length_b   1.000
_cell.length_c   1.000
_cell.angle_alpha   90.00
_cell.angle_beta   90.00
_cell.angle_gamma   90.00
#
_symmetry.space_group_name_H-M   'P 1'
#
loop_
_entity.id
_entity.type
_entity.pdbx_description
1 polymer ?
#
loop_
_entity_poly.entity_id
_entity_poly.type
_entity_poly.pdbx_seq_one_letter_code
_entity_poly.pdbx_strand_id
1 'polypeptide(L)'
;MADGDFLACYLTSDFMALSYQKKLIETVIDAHKTGKSLADDPIFAEAATPKKSPAVATIYAHLEGMMGWTEFDMKLRDDFIYFTGVCHETDTCFTFMNVLRQQESVEGFPGEALPSTAFYFTKQGVTDWASLLSYGDMQETGVRTSDVRNRNRELSHYLMENAGQELVACLFQREDTLQEAAAVLSLSVSDVTEAERMLRSLINTVSTEGRGKTPLITFCYTANKAYPVYRLPQTTLFTQLTGFAEPTSHTYATFYEGRLLLAPDENSLSRYIRQLDKGEVLNGAIAYRTGMDNLSDSYHFMLMADFDHLFHQATKQVHFVPDFFLRNSEFFRNFILFAQFTCADGVVYPNIVLRYKSE
;
A
#
# COMPACT_ATOMS: atom_id res chain seq x y z
N MET A 1 -16.52 23.00 29.87
CA MET A 1 -17.86 22.70 29.38
C MET A 1 -17.73 21.32 28.74
N ALA A 2 -18.48 20.35 29.20
CA ALA A 2 -18.63 19.11 28.44
C ALA A 2 -19.14 19.50 27.08
N ASP A 3 -18.51 18.97 25.99
CA ASP A 3 -18.99 19.19 24.65
C ASP A 3 -20.39 18.62 24.57
N GLY A 4 -21.37 19.52 24.68
CA GLY A 4 -22.77 19.18 24.53
C GLY A 4 -22.98 18.82 23.07
N ASP A 5 -23.62 17.71 22.80
CA ASP A 5 -24.09 17.33 21.48
C ASP A 5 -24.92 18.47 20.90
N PHE A 6 -24.36 19.25 19.98
CA PHE A 6 -25.09 20.25 19.24
C PHE A 6 -25.14 19.86 17.78
N LEU A 7 -26.28 20.14 17.15
CA LEU A 7 -26.48 19.98 15.71
C LEU A 7 -26.51 21.35 15.06
N ALA A 8 -25.48 21.68 14.30
CA ALA A 8 -25.49 22.87 13.45
C ALA A 8 -26.38 22.62 12.22
N CYS A 9 -27.19 23.61 11.88
CA CYS A 9 -28.16 23.53 10.79
C CYS A 9 -28.10 24.81 9.93
N TYR A 10 -28.15 24.63 8.62
CA TYR A 10 -28.37 25.71 7.66
C TYR A 10 -29.52 25.31 6.74
N LEU A 11 -30.57 26.16 6.72
CA LEU A 11 -31.81 25.94 6.00
C LEU A 11 -31.97 26.99 4.91
N THR A 12 -32.26 26.57 3.68
CA THR A 12 -32.58 27.41 2.53
C THR A 12 -33.90 26.98 1.93
N SER A 13 -34.38 27.65 0.86
CA SER A 13 -35.54 27.21 0.09
C SER A 13 -35.32 25.87 -0.63
N ASP A 14 -34.04 25.54 -0.93
CA ASP A 14 -33.69 24.49 -1.86
C ASP A 14 -33.09 23.25 -1.17
N PHE A 15 -32.45 23.47 -0.02
CA PHE A 15 -31.81 22.37 0.74
C PHE A 15 -31.65 22.67 2.23
N MET A 16 -31.40 21.62 2.99
CA MET A 16 -31.04 21.69 4.40
C MET A 16 -29.67 21.01 4.60
N ALA A 17 -28.73 21.69 5.26
CA ALA A 17 -27.46 21.14 5.69
C ALA A 17 -27.42 20.95 7.20
N LEU A 18 -27.01 19.77 7.67
CA LEU A 18 -26.90 19.39 9.08
C LEU A 18 -25.51 18.82 9.37
N SER A 19 -24.89 19.23 10.46
CA SER A 19 -23.63 18.66 10.92
C SER A 19 -23.43 18.87 12.43
N TYR A 20 -22.78 17.93 13.09
CA TYR A 20 -22.23 18.11 14.43
C TYR A 20 -20.97 18.99 14.44
N GLN A 21 -20.43 19.35 13.28
CA GLN A 21 -19.28 20.25 13.14
C GLN A 21 -19.74 21.60 12.56
N LYS A 22 -19.71 22.64 13.41
CA LYS A 22 -20.09 24.01 13.02
C LYS A 22 -19.31 24.50 11.78
N LYS A 23 -17.99 24.21 11.74
CA LYS A 23 -17.12 24.62 10.64
C LYS A 23 -17.58 24.10 9.26
N LEU A 24 -18.11 22.87 9.20
CA LEU A 24 -18.66 22.34 7.95
C LEU A 24 -19.90 23.13 7.50
N ILE A 25 -20.76 23.50 8.40
CA ILE A 25 -21.94 24.34 8.07
C ILE A 25 -21.52 25.73 7.61
N GLU A 26 -20.51 26.33 8.24
CA GLU A 26 -19.94 27.62 7.80
C GLU A 26 -19.38 27.51 6.38
N THR A 27 -18.67 26.41 6.06
CA THR A 27 -18.17 26.14 4.69
C THR A 27 -19.32 26.01 3.67
N VAL A 28 -20.41 25.33 4.04
CA VAL A 28 -21.61 25.20 3.17
C VAL A 28 -22.25 26.58 2.93
N ILE A 29 -22.37 27.42 3.97
CA ILE A 29 -22.90 28.76 3.84
C ILE A 29 -22.06 29.63 2.90
N ASP A 30 -20.74 29.55 3.03
CA ASP A 30 -19.81 30.32 2.20
C ASP A 30 -19.82 29.82 0.74
N ALA A 31 -19.87 28.53 0.51
CA ALA A 31 -20.02 27.94 -0.81
C ALA A 31 -21.34 28.37 -1.48
N HIS A 32 -22.45 28.30 -0.73
CA HIS A 32 -23.76 28.73 -1.23
C HIS A 32 -23.79 30.24 -1.56
N LYS A 33 -23.21 31.09 -0.71
CA LYS A 33 -23.15 32.55 -0.96
C LYS A 33 -22.25 32.93 -2.15
N THR A 34 -21.16 32.16 -2.35
CA THR A 34 -20.20 32.39 -3.45
C THR A 34 -20.61 31.74 -4.76
N GLY A 35 -21.65 30.91 -4.75
CA GLY A 35 -22.11 30.12 -5.90
C GLY A 35 -21.14 29.02 -6.31
N LYS A 36 -20.18 28.63 -5.46
CA LYS A 36 -19.24 27.54 -5.72
C LYS A 36 -19.90 26.19 -5.45
N SER A 37 -19.89 25.32 -6.44
CA SER A 37 -20.46 23.96 -6.35
C SER A 37 -19.49 22.93 -6.90
N LEU A 38 -19.52 21.72 -6.35
CA LEU A 38 -18.83 20.57 -6.96
C LEU A 38 -19.40 20.23 -8.35
N ALA A 39 -20.64 20.61 -8.64
CA ALA A 39 -21.22 20.45 -9.96
C ALA A 39 -20.51 21.26 -11.06
N ASP A 40 -19.70 22.26 -10.67
CA ASP A 40 -18.89 23.06 -11.59
C ASP A 40 -17.57 22.35 -11.95
N ASP A 41 -17.20 21.29 -11.21
CA ASP A 41 -16.07 20.43 -11.53
C ASP A 41 -16.51 19.40 -12.59
N PRO A 42 -15.96 19.44 -13.81
CA PRO A 42 -16.40 18.57 -14.90
C PRO A 42 -16.15 17.09 -14.61
N ILE A 43 -15.08 16.75 -13.86
CA ILE A 43 -14.75 15.36 -13.52
C ILE A 43 -15.73 14.84 -12.47
N PHE A 44 -16.05 15.67 -11.45
CA PHE A 44 -17.10 15.31 -10.49
C PHE A 44 -18.47 15.20 -11.13
N ALA A 45 -18.83 16.11 -12.02
CA ALA A 45 -20.12 16.09 -12.74
C ALA A 45 -20.27 14.81 -13.57
N GLU A 46 -19.20 14.34 -14.20
CA GLU A 46 -19.16 13.06 -14.90
C GLU A 46 -19.36 11.89 -13.94
N ALA A 47 -18.59 11.83 -12.85
CA ALA A 47 -18.69 10.80 -11.81
C ALA A 47 -20.09 10.78 -11.17
N ALA A 48 -20.68 11.94 -10.91
CA ALA A 48 -21.97 12.09 -10.26
C ALA A 48 -23.18 11.92 -11.22
N THR A 49 -22.96 11.54 -12.49
CA THR A 49 -24.05 11.30 -13.42
C THR A 49 -24.97 10.18 -12.91
N PRO A 50 -26.29 10.43 -12.76
CA PRO A 50 -27.21 9.44 -12.19
C PRO A 50 -27.22 8.13 -12.98
N LYS A 51 -26.93 7.03 -12.29
CA LYS A 51 -26.98 5.67 -12.84
C LYS A 51 -28.10 4.88 -12.16
N LYS A 52 -28.75 3.98 -12.89
CA LYS A 52 -29.64 3.00 -12.29
C LYS A 52 -28.79 1.87 -11.69
N SER A 53 -28.46 1.99 -10.42
CA SER A 53 -27.74 0.96 -9.68
C SER A 53 -28.60 0.36 -8.57
N PRO A 54 -28.53 -0.96 -8.32
CA PRO A 54 -29.16 -1.61 -7.17
C PRO A 54 -28.35 -1.42 -5.87
N ALA A 55 -27.45 -0.44 -5.82
CA ALA A 55 -26.63 -0.13 -4.67
C ALA A 55 -27.47 0.40 -3.50
N VAL A 56 -27.03 0.10 -2.27
CA VAL A 56 -27.61 0.66 -1.04
C VAL A 56 -27.27 2.15 -0.91
N ALA A 57 -26.07 2.52 -1.34
CA ALA A 57 -25.59 3.90 -1.41
C ALA A 57 -24.52 4.03 -2.50
N THR A 58 -24.40 5.24 -3.05
CA THR A 58 -23.26 5.62 -3.90
C THR A 58 -22.40 6.63 -3.12
N ILE A 59 -21.11 6.37 -3.07
CA ILE A 59 -20.12 7.18 -2.35
C ILE A 59 -19.18 7.79 -3.38
N TYR A 60 -18.92 9.08 -3.27
CA TYR A 60 -17.95 9.79 -4.08
C TYR A 60 -16.75 10.15 -3.21
N ALA A 61 -15.55 9.77 -3.65
CA ALA A 61 -14.32 10.04 -2.94
C ALA A 61 -13.27 10.64 -3.88
N HIS A 62 -12.49 11.57 -3.34
CA HIS A 62 -11.30 12.14 -3.98
C HIS A 62 -10.16 12.13 -2.96
N LEU A 63 -9.03 11.51 -3.31
CA LEU A 63 -7.85 11.45 -2.46
C LEU A 63 -6.65 12.04 -3.21
N GLU A 64 -6.24 13.22 -2.79
CA GLU A 64 -5.15 13.97 -3.42
C GLU A 64 -3.88 13.10 -3.54
N GLY A 65 -3.25 13.10 -4.71
CA GLY A 65 -2.07 12.30 -5.02
C GLY A 65 -2.32 10.80 -5.19
N MET A 66 -3.44 10.26 -4.71
CA MET A 66 -3.77 8.84 -4.80
C MET A 66 -4.77 8.54 -5.92
N MET A 67 -5.93 9.17 -5.89
CA MET A 67 -6.98 8.96 -6.89
C MET A 67 -7.82 10.21 -7.10
N GLY A 68 -8.27 10.42 -8.33
CA GLY A 68 -9.25 11.44 -8.71
C GLY A 68 -10.65 11.12 -8.18
N TRP A 69 -11.67 11.83 -8.71
CA TRP A 69 -13.04 11.55 -8.32
C TRP A 69 -13.39 10.09 -8.65
N THR A 70 -13.69 9.34 -7.63
CA THR A 70 -14.06 7.93 -7.73
C THR A 70 -15.46 7.73 -7.16
N GLU A 71 -16.35 7.19 -7.96
CA GLU A 71 -17.64 6.73 -7.48
C GLU A 71 -17.55 5.29 -7.01
N PHE A 72 -18.24 4.96 -5.91
CA PHE A 72 -18.35 3.62 -5.37
C PHE A 72 -19.80 3.27 -5.12
N ASP A 73 -20.27 2.18 -5.69
CA ASP A 73 -21.54 1.56 -5.37
C ASP A 73 -21.37 0.61 -4.19
N MET A 74 -22.04 0.90 -3.09
CA MET A 74 -22.03 0.09 -1.88
C MET A 74 -23.12 -0.99 -1.92
N LYS A 75 -22.73 -2.22 -1.60
CA LYS A 75 -23.62 -3.38 -1.42
C LYS A 75 -23.32 -4.07 -0.11
N LEU A 76 -24.37 -4.50 0.59
CA LEU A 76 -24.26 -5.24 1.84
C LEU A 76 -24.68 -6.70 1.61
N ARG A 77 -23.90 -7.64 2.09
CA ARG A 77 -24.21 -9.08 2.08
C ARG A 77 -23.60 -9.75 3.29
N ASP A 78 -24.39 -10.40 4.11
CA ASP A 78 -23.96 -11.16 5.29
C ASP A 78 -22.82 -10.46 6.04
N ASP A 79 -21.62 -11.04 6.05
CA ASP A 79 -20.44 -10.52 6.73
C ASP A 79 -19.59 -9.59 5.85
N PHE A 80 -20.10 -9.15 4.70
CA PHE A 80 -19.34 -8.37 3.72
C PHE A 80 -20.00 -7.04 3.37
N ILE A 81 -19.16 -6.00 3.24
CA ILE A 81 -19.52 -4.73 2.61
C ILE A 81 -18.66 -4.61 1.35
N TYR A 82 -19.32 -4.49 0.21
CA TYR A 82 -18.66 -4.32 -1.09
C TYR A 82 -18.77 -2.89 -1.56
N PHE A 83 -17.67 -2.37 -2.10
CA PHE A 83 -17.63 -1.11 -2.82
C PHE A 83 -17.00 -1.38 -4.19
N THR A 84 -17.81 -1.27 -5.24
CA THR A 84 -17.34 -1.40 -6.62
C THR A 84 -17.44 -0.06 -7.29
N GLY A 85 -16.37 0.38 -7.96
CA GLY A 85 -16.33 1.74 -8.43
C GLY A 85 -15.65 1.96 -9.78
N VAL A 86 -15.65 3.23 -10.18
CA VAL A 86 -14.96 3.75 -11.36
C VAL A 86 -14.20 5.00 -10.95
N CYS A 87 -12.92 5.06 -11.28
CA CYS A 87 -12.08 6.23 -11.02
C CYS A 87 -12.07 7.13 -12.25
N HIS A 88 -12.53 8.37 -12.07
CA HIS A 88 -12.55 9.40 -13.10
C HIS A 88 -11.34 10.31 -12.89
N GLU A 89 -10.41 10.30 -13.84
CA GLU A 89 -9.21 11.13 -13.82
C GLU A 89 -8.84 11.60 -15.23
N THR A 90 -8.17 12.74 -15.30
CA THR A 90 -7.50 13.17 -16.53
C THR A 90 -6.05 12.68 -16.54
N ASP A 91 -5.49 12.47 -17.72
CA ASP A 91 -4.08 12.04 -17.88
C ASP A 91 -3.06 13.09 -17.42
N THR A 92 -3.51 14.28 -17.09
CA THR A 92 -2.67 15.38 -16.60
C THR A 92 -2.39 15.33 -15.09
N CYS A 93 -3.14 14.51 -14.33
CA CYS A 93 -2.95 14.35 -12.89
C CYS A 93 -1.87 13.30 -12.63
N PHE A 94 -0.88 13.58 -11.80
CA PHE A 94 0.11 12.60 -11.37
C PHE A 94 -0.34 11.95 -10.06
N THR A 95 -1.19 10.96 -10.18
CA THR A 95 -1.76 10.18 -9.06
C THR A 95 -1.26 8.74 -9.10
N PHE A 96 -1.45 8.01 -8.01
CA PHE A 96 -1.17 6.56 -7.99
C PHE A 96 -2.00 5.81 -9.05
N MET A 97 -3.27 6.20 -9.25
CA MET A 97 -4.12 5.57 -10.26
C MET A 97 -3.59 5.78 -11.68
N ASN A 98 -3.04 6.95 -11.98
CA ASN A 98 -2.40 7.21 -13.27
C ASN A 98 -1.13 6.38 -13.47
N VAL A 99 -0.32 6.20 -12.42
CA VAL A 99 0.85 5.29 -12.46
C VAL A 99 0.40 3.85 -12.68
N LEU A 100 -0.68 3.44 -12.00
CA LEU A 100 -1.21 2.09 -12.07
C LEU A 100 -1.75 1.74 -13.48
N ARG A 101 -2.35 2.69 -14.17
CA ARG A 101 -2.83 2.53 -15.56
C ARG A 101 -1.71 2.24 -16.57
N GLN A 102 -0.47 2.60 -16.24
CA GLN A 102 0.72 2.36 -17.07
C GLN A 102 1.37 1.00 -16.81
N GLN A 103 0.89 0.29 -15.79
CA GLN A 103 1.38 -1.05 -15.46
C GLN A 103 0.55 -2.13 -16.14
N GLU A 104 1.12 -3.32 -16.30
CA GLU A 104 0.37 -4.50 -16.70
C GLU A 104 -0.22 -5.21 -15.48
N SER A 105 -1.26 -6.01 -15.72
CA SER A 105 -1.86 -6.83 -14.66
C SER A 105 -0.94 -7.97 -14.24
N VAL A 106 -1.08 -8.38 -12.98
CA VAL A 106 -0.51 -9.61 -12.43
C VAL A 106 -1.60 -10.60 -12.10
N GLU A 107 -1.24 -11.88 -12.09
CA GLU A 107 -2.15 -12.97 -11.77
C GLU A 107 -1.83 -13.61 -10.43
N GLY A 108 -2.86 -14.26 -9.86
CA GLY A 108 -2.75 -15.09 -8.66
C GLY A 108 -2.53 -14.29 -7.36
N PHE A 109 -2.86 -14.92 -6.26
CA PHE A 109 -2.77 -14.32 -4.93
C PHE A 109 -1.46 -14.69 -4.24
N PRO A 110 -0.85 -13.77 -3.46
CA PRO A 110 0.49 -13.99 -2.88
C PRO A 110 0.50 -14.87 -1.63
N GLY A 111 -0.59 -15.50 -1.24
CA GLY A 111 -0.73 -16.19 0.04
C GLY A 111 0.27 -17.30 0.31
N GLU A 112 0.83 -17.95 -0.71
CA GLU A 112 1.90 -18.95 -0.57
C GLU A 112 3.30 -18.34 -0.40
N ALA A 113 3.46 -17.11 -0.83
CA ALA A 113 4.70 -16.35 -0.70
C ALA A 113 4.72 -15.40 0.51
N LEU A 114 3.71 -15.44 1.36
CA LEU A 114 3.58 -14.58 2.55
C LEU A 114 3.52 -15.41 3.83
N PRO A 115 4.16 -14.95 4.93
CA PRO A 115 4.06 -15.59 6.23
C PRO A 115 2.62 -15.71 6.72
N SER A 116 2.30 -16.78 7.46
CA SER A 116 0.97 -16.98 8.05
C SER A 116 0.55 -15.89 9.02
N THR A 117 1.53 -15.17 9.57
CA THR A 117 1.34 -14.04 10.49
C THR A 117 1.25 -12.69 9.78
N ALA A 118 1.18 -12.67 8.43
CA ALA A 118 0.98 -11.45 7.66
C ALA A 118 -0.41 -10.87 7.93
N PHE A 119 -0.46 -9.59 8.26
CA PHE A 119 -1.69 -8.85 8.53
C PHE A 119 -1.90 -7.65 7.59
N TYR A 120 -0.90 -7.33 6.80
CA TYR A 120 -0.95 -6.35 5.73
C TYR A 120 -0.06 -6.79 4.59
N PHE A 121 -0.55 -6.68 3.38
CA PHE A 121 0.29 -6.76 2.20
C PHE A 121 -0.30 -5.94 1.05
N THR A 122 0.59 -5.53 0.14
CA THR A 122 0.24 -5.09 -1.21
C THR A 122 0.92 -5.98 -2.22
N LYS A 123 0.25 -6.25 -3.35
CA LYS A 123 0.86 -6.86 -4.54
C LYS A 123 0.47 -6.04 -5.75
N GLN A 124 1.44 -5.74 -6.61
CA GLN A 124 1.21 -4.99 -7.83
C GLN A 124 2.08 -5.46 -8.99
N GLY A 125 1.59 -5.28 -10.20
CA GLY A 125 2.36 -5.36 -11.43
C GLY A 125 3.27 -4.14 -11.58
N VAL A 126 4.49 -4.34 -12.08
CA VAL A 126 5.43 -3.26 -12.37
C VAL A 126 6.10 -3.53 -13.72
N THR A 127 5.68 -2.82 -14.74
CA THR A 127 6.28 -2.83 -16.08
C THR A 127 7.02 -1.53 -16.35
N ASP A 128 6.50 -0.42 -15.85
CA ASP A 128 7.17 0.89 -15.86
C ASP A 128 7.71 1.27 -14.49
N TRP A 129 8.90 0.79 -14.19
CA TRP A 129 9.63 1.12 -12.96
C TRP A 129 9.93 2.62 -12.82
N ALA A 130 10.17 3.32 -13.93
CA ALA A 130 10.49 4.74 -13.90
C ALA A 130 9.31 5.57 -13.39
N SER A 131 8.10 5.27 -13.85
CA SER A 131 6.87 5.91 -13.40
C SER A 131 6.60 5.64 -11.91
N LEU A 132 6.73 4.38 -11.46
CA LEU A 132 6.53 4.01 -10.06
C LEU A 132 7.54 4.69 -9.13
N LEU A 133 8.82 4.70 -9.48
CA LEU A 133 9.87 5.34 -8.69
C LEU A 133 9.69 6.86 -8.64
N SER A 134 9.29 7.49 -9.76
CA SER A 134 9.00 8.93 -9.81
C SER A 134 7.82 9.28 -8.91
N TYR A 135 6.79 8.45 -8.85
CA TYR A 135 5.66 8.62 -7.92
C TYR A 135 6.14 8.54 -6.46
N GLY A 136 6.94 7.52 -6.11
CA GLY A 136 7.52 7.39 -4.78
C GLY A 136 8.38 8.59 -4.38
N ASP A 137 9.15 9.17 -5.30
CA ASP A 137 9.95 10.39 -5.08
C ASP A 137 9.08 11.59 -4.73
N MET A 138 7.92 11.74 -5.35
CA MET A 138 6.99 12.86 -5.08
C MET A 138 6.28 12.73 -3.74
N GLN A 139 6.03 11.51 -3.28
CA GLN A 139 5.38 11.28 -1.99
C GLN A 139 6.31 11.54 -0.80
N GLU A 140 7.61 11.59 -1.05
CA GLU A 140 8.60 11.82 0.01
C GLU A 140 8.74 13.30 0.34
N THR A 141 8.47 13.65 1.59
CA THR A 141 8.51 15.03 2.09
C THR A 141 9.85 15.42 2.74
N GLY A 142 10.80 14.48 2.85
CA GLY A 142 12.09 14.68 3.52
C GLY A 142 13.17 15.34 2.66
N VAL A 143 14.06 16.13 3.29
CA VAL A 143 15.24 16.66 2.62
C VAL A 143 16.33 15.59 2.59
N ARG A 144 16.70 15.13 1.40
CA ARG A 144 17.77 14.15 1.19
C ARG A 144 19.12 14.82 0.97
N THR A 145 20.17 14.21 1.51
CA THR A 145 21.55 14.59 1.15
C THR A 145 21.85 14.19 -0.30
N SER A 146 22.86 14.82 -0.90
CA SER A 146 23.35 14.45 -2.24
C SER A 146 23.71 12.97 -2.35
N ASP A 147 24.30 12.43 -1.28
CA ASP A 147 24.77 11.04 -1.23
C ASP A 147 23.61 10.05 -1.24
N VAL A 148 22.55 10.30 -0.47
CA VAL A 148 21.35 9.48 -0.49
C VAL A 148 20.67 9.53 -1.86
N ARG A 149 20.59 10.70 -2.50
CA ARG A 149 20.03 10.82 -3.86
C ARG A 149 20.82 10.03 -4.89
N ASN A 150 22.16 10.07 -4.83
CA ASN A 150 23.00 9.30 -5.73
C ASN A 150 22.82 7.79 -5.53
N ARG A 151 22.76 7.32 -4.28
CA ARG A 151 22.52 5.91 -3.95
C ARG A 151 21.14 5.43 -4.39
N ASN A 152 20.10 6.24 -4.18
CA ASN A 152 18.76 5.93 -4.68
C ASN A 152 18.79 5.77 -6.21
N ARG A 153 19.45 6.66 -6.94
CA ARG A 153 19.56 6.56 -8.40
C ARG A 153 20.26 5.28 -8.85
N GLU A 154 21.37 4.91 -8.20
CA GLU A 154 22.11 3.68 -8.51
C GLU A 154 21.28 2.42 -8.23
N LEU A 155 20.58 2.38 -7.08
CA LEU A 155 19.70 1.27 -6.73
C LEU A 155 18.44 1.24 -7.62
N SER A 156 17.89 2.40 -8.00
CA SER A 156 16.78 2.45 -8.96
C SER A 156 17.18 1.90 -10.31
N HIS A 157 18.37 2.22 -10.80
CA HIS A 157 18.91 1.66 -12.04
C HIS A 157 19.09 0.14 -11.93
N TYR A 158 19.67 -0.32 -10.82
CA TYR A 158 19.80 -1.75 -10.54
C TYR A 158 18.43 -2.47 -10.55
N LEU A 159 17.38 -1.89 -9.94
CA LEU A 159 16.05 -2.48 -9.93
C LEU A 159 15.45 -2.52 -11.35
N MET A 160 15.55 -1.42 -12.12
CA MET A 160 15.06 -1.39 -13.50
C MET A 160 15.70 -2.43 -14.40
N GLU A 161 16.96 -2.81 -14.15
CA GLU A 161 17.68 -3.80 -14.94
C GLU A 161 17.41 -5.26 -14.52
N ASN A 162 17.11 -5.50 -13.23
CA ASN A 162 17.11 -6.85 -12.65
C ASN A 162 15.77 -7.27 -12.06
N ALA A 163 14.92 -6.34 -11.64
CA ALA A 163 13.62 -6.68 -11.11
C ALA A 163 12.66 -7.12 -12.22
N GLY A 164 11.86 -8.12 -11.94
CA GLY A 164 10.77 -8.56 -12.81
C GLY A 164 9.52 -7.70 -12.64
N GLN A 165 8.40 -8.28 -13.00
CA GLN A 165 7.12 -7.56 -13.13
C GLN A 165 6.23 -7.61 -11.90
N GLU A 166 6.72 -8.10 -10.77
CA GLU A 166 5.92 -8.28 -9.56
C GLU A 166 6.61 -7.71 -8.33
N LEU A 167 5.88 -6.86 -7.60
CA LEU A 167 6.28 -6.29 -6.33
C LEU A 167 5.25 -6.66 -5.26
N VAL A 168 5.73 -7.17 -4.11
CA VAL A 168 4.91 -7.50 -2.94
C VAL A 168 5.52 -6.87 -1.70
N ALA A 169 4.79 -6.00 -1.02
CA ALA A 169 5.18 -5.46 0.28
C ALA A 169 4.32 -6.11 1.37
N CYS A 170 4.94 -6.47 2.51
CA CYS A 170 4.27 -7.21 3.57
C CYS A 170 4.67 -6.69 4.95
N LEU A 171 3.66 -6.58 5.85
CA LEU A 171 3.85 -6.49 7.29
C LEU A 171 3.34 -7.77 7.94
N PHE A 172 4.13 -8.34 8.83
CA PHE A 172 3.78 -9.55 9.55
C PHE A 172 4.21 -9.47 11.03
N GLN A 173 3.56 -10.24 11.87
CA GLN A 173 3.80 -10.22 13.31
C GLN A 173 5.13 -10.89 13.64
N ARG A 174 5.86 -10.30 14.59
CA ARG A 174 7.05 -10.93 15.20
C ARG A 174 6.61 -11.89 16.29
N GLU A 175 7.07 -13.13 16.23
CA GLU A 175 6.72 -14.17 17.24
C GLU A 175 7.18 -13.83 18.67
N ASP A 176 8.24 -13.05 18.82
CA ASP A 176 8.88 -12.74 20.10
C ASP A 176 8.39 -11.44 20.75
N THR A 177 7.70 -10.60 20.02
CA THR A 177 7.14 -9.34 20.54
C THR A 177 5.78 -9.06 19.90
N LEU A 178 4.72 -9.02 20.70
CA LEU A 178 3.38 -8.63 20.26
C LEU A 178 3.32 -7.15 19.83
N GLN A 179 4.41 -6.40 19.96
CA GLN A 179 4.41 -4.94 19.84
C GLN A 179 5.09 -4.40 18.58
N GLU A 180 5.83 -5.23 17.82
CA GLU A 180 6.56 -4.75 16.66
C GLU A 180 6.27 -5.60 15.41
N ALA A 181 5.81 -4.96 14.36
CA ALA A 181 5.69 -5.57 13.05
C ALA A 181 7.06 -5.72 12.37
N ALA A 182 7.24 -6.80 11.63
CA ALA A 182 8.31 -6.96 10.68
C ALA A 182 7.83 -6.55 9.28
N ALA A 183 8.71 -5.95 8.48
CA ALA A 183 8.40 -5.49 7.14
C ALA A 183 9.34 -6.15 6.12
N VAL A 184 8.79 -6.62 5.00
CA VAL A 184 9.55 -7.16 3.87
C VAL A 184 8.95 -6.65 2.56
N LEU A 185 9.82 -6.23 1.66
CA LEU A 185 9.51 -5.99 0.25
C LEU A 185 10.11 -7.13 -0.56
N SER A 186 9.31 -7.75 -1.40
CA SER A 186 9.68 -8.89 -2.25
C SER A 186 9.46 -8.51 -3.71
N LEU A 187 10.51 -8.65 -4.50
CA LEU A 187 10.53 -8.35 -5.93
C LEU A 187 10.84 -9.63 -6.70
N SER A 188 10.08 -9.94 -7.74
CA SER A 188 10.48 -10.99 -8.68
C SER A 188 11.80 -10.59 -9.38
N VAL A 189 12.61 -11.57 -9.76
CA VAL A 189 13.91 -11.36 -10.42
C VAL A 189 14.02 -12.30 -11.61
N SER A 190 14.43 -11.76 -12.76
CA SER A 190 14.52 -12.53 -14.01
C SER A 190 15.71 -13.50 -14.00
N ASP A 191 16.87 -13.07 -13.52
CA ASP A 191 18.07 -13.87 -13.35
C ASP A 191 18.72 -13.58 -11.99
N VAL A 192 18.51 -14.50 -11.03
CA VAL A 192 19.03 -14.37 -9.65
C VAL A 192 20.55 -14.29 -9.63
N THR A 193 21.25 -15.07 -10.45
CA THR A 193 22.72 -15.14 -10.46
C THR A 193 23.33 -13.82 -10.91
N GLU A 194 22.78 -13.26 -11.98
CA GLU A 194 23.25 -11.98 -12.51
C GLU A 194 22.85 -10.83 -11.58
N ALA A 195 21.64 -10.81 -11.09
CA ALA A 195 21.16 -9.80 -10.13
C ALA A 195 22.00 -9.79 -8.86
N GLU A 196 22.35 -10.97 -8.29
CA GLU A 196 23.20 -11.06 -7.12
C GLU A 196 24.62 -10.56 -7.40
N ARG A 197 25.19 -10.92 -8.57
CA ARG A 197 26.50 -10.44 -9.00
C ARG A 197 26.53 -8.90 -9.10
N MET A 198 25.51 -8.31 -9.72
CA MET A 198 25.40 -6.85 -9.90
C MET A 198 25.21 -6.17 -8.53
N LEU A 199 24.37 -6.71 -7.64
CA LEU A 199 24.18 -6.17 -6.30
C LEU A 199 25.50 -6.15 -5.50
N ARG A 200 26.29 -7.22 -5.56
CA ARG A 200 27.61 -7.28 -4.92
C ARG A 200 28.55 -6.22 -5.47
N SER A 201 28.55 -6.01 -6.78
CA SER A 201 29.38 -4.96 -7.43
C SER A 201 28.97 -3.56 -6.94
N LEU A 202 27.68 -3.27 -6.91
CA LEU A 202 27.13 -2.03 -6.42
C LEU A 202 27.57 -1.73 -4.97
N ILE A 203 27.37 -2.71 -4.08
CA ILE A 203 27.75 -2.57 -2.67
C ILE A 203 29.25 -2.31 -2.51
N ASN A 204 30.10 -3.01 -3.26
CA ASN A 204 31.56 -2.85 -3.19
C ASN A 204 32.00 -1.45 -3.66
N THR A 205 31.39 -0.92 -4.70
CA THR A 205 31.69 0.41 -5.23
C THR A 205 31.38 1.51 -4.21
N VAL A 206 30.24 1.41 -3.54
CA VAL A 206 29.80 2.41 -2.53
C VAL A 206 30.56 2.27 -1.21
N SER A 207 31.06 1.06 -0.87
CA SER A 207 31.78 0.79 0.40
C SER A 207 33.19 1.32 0.44
N THR A 208 33.80 1.62 -0.71
CA THR A 208 35.13 2.24 -0.78
C THR A 208 35.14 3.68 -0.26
N GLU A 209 33.99 4.33 -0.17
CA GLU A 209 33.85 5.70 0.33
C GLU A 209 33.66 5.82 1.85
N GLY A 210 33.38 4.71 2.57
CA GLY A 210 33.11 4.70 4.01
C GLY A 210 34.07 3.81 4.81
N ARG A 211 34.91 4.40 5.65
CA ARG A 211 35.84 3.70 6.56
C ARG A 211 35.10 2.99 7.74
N GLY A 212 34.23 2.02 7.46
CA GLY A 212 33.54 1.24 8.51
C GLY A 212 33.83 -0.24 8.42
N LYS A 213 34.31 -0.85 9.51
CA LYS A 213 34.67 -2.30 9.63
C LYS A 213 33.46 -3.24 9.83
N THR A 214 32.23 -2.84 9.47
CA THR A 214 31.07 -3.72 9.63
C THR A 214 30.94 -4.63 8.41
N PRO A 215 30.79 -5.95 8.57
CA PRO A 215 30.65 -6.84 7.43
C PRO A 215 29.43 -6.43 6.60
N LEU A 216 29.62 -6.36 5.29
CA LEU A 216 28.57 -6.03 4.33
C LEU A 216 27.70 -7.24 4.01
N ILE A 217 28.16 -8.44 4.39
CA ILE A 217 27.48 -9.71 4.14
C ILE A 217 27.42 -10.48 5.47
N THR A 218 26.20 -10.85 5.84
CA THR A 218 25.90 -11.79 6.91
C THR A 218 25.13 -12.99 6.33
N PHE A 219 24.64 -13.91 7.16
CA PHE A 219 23.91 -15.07 6.67
C PHE A 219 22.65 -15.30 7.50
N CYS A 220 21.54 -15.52 6.79
CA CYS A 220 20.32 -16.09 7.35
C CYS A 220 20.38 -17.62 7.21
N TYR A 221 20.22 -18.33 8.33
CA TYR A 221 20.26 -19.79 8.37
C TYR A 221 18.84 -20.34 8.55
N THR A 222 18.48 -21.27 7.66
CA THR A 222 17.34 -22.16 7.84
C THR A 222 17.83 -23.58 8.18
N ALA A 223 16.91 -24.53 8.35
CA ALA A 223 17.31 -25.91 8.66
C ALA A 223 18.18 -26.54 7.56
N ASN A 224 17.98 -26.14 6.31
CA ASN A 224 18.55 -26.80 5.14
C ASN A 224 19.53 -25.94 4.34
N LYS A 225 19.52 -24.61 4.52
CA LYS A 225 20.27 -23.70 3.65
C LYS A 225 20.68 -22.43 4.38
N ALA A 226 21.77 -21.81 3.93
CA ALA A 226 22.21 -20.49 4.35
C ALA A 226 22.01 -19.50 3.19
N TYR A 227 21.40 -18.38 3.47
CA TYR A 227 21.17 -17.30 2.50
C TYR A 227 22.05 -16.10 2.84
N PRO A 228 22.85 -15.58 1.91
CA PRO A 228 23.65 -14.39 2.14
C PRO A 228 22.73 -13.17 2.29
N VAL A 229 22.97 -12.39 3.32
CA VAL A 229 22.27 -11.13 3.58
C VAL A 229 23.23 -9.98 3.35
N TYR A 230 22.86 -9.09 2.46
CA TYR A 230 23.63 -7.93 2.03
C TYR A 230 23.13 -6.69 2.75
N ARG A 231 24.00 -5.96 3.41
CA ARG A 231 23.66 -4.65 3.94
C ARG A 231 23.82 -3.59 2.85
N LEU A 232 22.73 -2.99 2.45
CA LEU A 232 22.73 -1.91 1.47
C LEU A 232 23.19 -0.59 2.10
N PRO A 233 23.78 0.31 1.30
CA PRO A 233 24.01 1.67 1.75
C PRO A 233 22.69 2.36 2.07
N GLN A 234 22.73 3.41 2.89
CA GLN A 234 21.52 4.16 3.27
C GLN A 234 20.77 4.65 2.04
N THR A 235 19.50 4.31 1.95
CA THR A 235 18.58 4.56 0.82
C THR A 235 17.17 4.77 1.34
N THR A 236 16.34 5.49 0.62
CA THR A 236 14.91 5.67 0.90
C THR A 236 14.02 4.80 -0.02
N LEU A 237 14.60 4.00 -0.90
CA LEU A 237 13.84 3.20 -1.87
C LEU A 237 12.87 2.21 -1.23
N PHE A 238 13.22 1.64 -0.08
CA PHE A 238 12.32 0.76 0.65
C PHE A 238 11.02 1.49 1.01
N THR A 239 11.12 2.67 1.60
CA THR A 239 9.97 3.52 1.95
C THR A 239 9.19 3.98 0.73
N GLN A 240 9.88 4.39 -0.34
CA GLN A 240 9.25 4.83 -1.59
C GLN A 240 8.39 3.75 -2.25
N LEU A 241 8.87 2.50 -2.22
CA LEU A 241 8.18 1.37 -2.84
C LEU A 241 7.11 0.73 -1.95
N THR A 242 7.19 0.89 -0.64
CA THR A 242 6.28 0.25 0.31
C THR A 242 5.30 1.20 0.98
N GLY A 243 5.65 2.49 1.07
CA GLY A 243 4.96 3.45 1.93
C GLY A 243 5.19 3.21 3.43
N PHE A 244 6.06 2.25 3.82
CA PHE A 244 6.38 1.99 5.22
C PHE A 244 7.39 3.01 5.76
N ALA A 245 7.44 3.13 7.09
CA ALA A 245 8.39 4.03 7.74
C ALA A 245 9.84 3.72 7.33
N GLU A 246 10.63 4.77 7.23
CA GLU A 246 12.02 4.66 6.83
C GLU A 246 12.84 3.86 7.84
N PRO A 247 13.69 2.92 7.37
CA PRO A 247 14.64 2.23 8.23
C PRO A 247 15.57 3.24 8.91
N THR A 248 15.80 3.07 10.19
CA THR A 248 16.60 4.01 11.01
C THR A 248 18.07 4.08 10.63
N SER A 249 18.59 3.10 9.87
CA SER A 249 20.01 3.03 9.52
C SER A 249 20.32 2.44 8.15
N HIS A 250 19.82 1.24 7.87
CA HIS A 250 20.19 0.48 6.66
C HIS A 250 19.01 -0.34 6.16
N THR A 251 19.04 -0.68 4.87
CA THR A 251 18.19 -1.68 4.25
C THR A 251 19.04 -2.94 4.03
N TYR A 252 18.45 -4.10 4.25
CA TYR A 252 19.07 -5.40 4.05
C TYR A 252 18.42 -6.12 2.90
N ALA A 253 19.21 -6.86 2.12
CA ALA A 253 18.78 -7.57 0.94
C ALA A 253 19.21 -9.03 0.98
N THR A 254 18.39 -9.93 0.45
CA THR A 254 18.75 -11.33 0.21
C THR A 254 17.98 -11.87 -0.99
N PHE A 255 18.46 -12.97 -1.57
CA PHE A 255 17.74 -13.68 -2.63
C PHE A 255 17.15 -14.98 -2.08
N TYR A 256 15.86 -15.17 -2.30
CA TYR A 256 15.11 -16.33 -1.87
C TYR A 256 14.08 -16.74 -2.93
N GLU A 257 14.12 -18.01 -3.37
CA GLU A 257 13.16 -18.62 -4.32
C GLU A 257 12.85 -17.73 -5.55
N GLY A 258 13.90 -17.24 -6.23
CA GLY A 258 13.74 -16.42 -7.44
C GLY A 258 13.34 -14.97 -7.17
N ARG A 259 13.38 -14.50 -5.93
CA ARG A 259 12.97 -13.17 -5.52
C ARG A 259 14.09 -12.44 -4.78
N LEU A 260 14.17 -11.14 -4.99
CA LEU A 260 14.94 -10.22 -4.16
C LEU A 260 14.09 -9.77 -2.99
N LEU A 261 14.51 -10.06 -1.77
CA LEU A 261 13.85 -9.59 -0.55
C LEU A 261 14.62 -8.41 0.03
N LEU A 262 13.91 -7.34 0.38
CA LEU A 262 14.44 -6.18 1.08
C LEU A 262 13.72 -6.00 2.43
N ALA A 263 14.46 -5.61 3.48
CA ALA A 263 13.88 -5.36 4.80
C ALA A 263 14.68 -4.28 5.56
N PRO A 264 14.05 -3.63 6.57
CA PRO A 264 14.73 -2.66 7.42
C PRO A 264 15.74 -3.30 8.38
N ASP A 265 15.68 -4.61 8.62
CA ASP A 265 16.58 -5.34 9.50
C ASP A 265 16.75 -6.82 9.10
N GLU A 266 17.86 -7.43 9.51
CA GLU A 266 18.19 -8.83 9.20
C GLU A 266 17.21 -9.83 9.83
N ASN A 267 16.65 -9.50 10.99
CA ASN A 267 15.69 -10.37 11.68
C ASN A 267 14.40 -10.50 10.89
N SER A 268 13.93 -9.42 10.28
CA SER A 268 12.75 -9.43 9.42
C SER A 268 12.95 -10.40 8.24
N LEU A 269 14.09 -10.35 7.54
CA LEU A 269 14.42 -11.32 6.48
C LEU A 269 14.48 -12.76 7.00
N SER A 270 15.20 -12.97 8.12
CA SER A 270 15.39 -14.31 8.68
C SER A 270 14.06 -14.94 9.10
N ARG A 271 13.15 -14.17 9.69
CA ARG A 271 11.82 -14.65 10.13
C ARG A 271 10.91 -14.94 8.95
N TYR A 272 10.90 -14.03 7.97
CA TYR A 272 10.14 -14.22 6.73
C TYR A 272 10.51 -15.54 6.07
N ILE A 273 11.81 -15.76 5.80
CA ILE A 273 12.32 -16.98 5.17
C ILE A 273 12.01 -18.22 5.99
N ARG A 274 12.21 -18.18 7.33
CA ARG A 274 11.96 -19.34 8.20
C ARG A 274 10.51 -19.76 8.24
N GLN A 275 9.55 -18.81 8.22
CA GLN A 275 8.12 -19.16 8.16
C GLN A 275 7.80 -19.82 6.81
N LEU A 276 8.28 -19.28 5.71
CA LEU A 276 8.07 -19.88 4.38
C LEU A 276 8.70 -21.29 4.27
N ASP A 277 9.93 -21.48 4.74
CA ASP A 277 10.61 -22.78 4.74
C ASP A 277 9.87 -23.84 5.58
N LYS A 278 9.13 -23.44 6.62
CA LYS A 278 8.28 -24.33 7.42
C LYS A 278 6.90 -24.58 6.80
N GLY A 279 6.54 -23.89 5.72
CA GLY A 279 5.19 -23.93 5.15
C GLY A 279 4.16 -23.16 5.99
N GLU A 280 4.59 -22.29 6.89
CA GLU A 280 3.74 -21.40 7.68
C GLU A 280 3.33 -20.18 6.83
N VAL A 281 2.42 -20.40 5.89
CA VAL A 281 2.02 -19.44 4.87
C VAL A 281 0.59 -18.94 5.06
N LEU A 282 0.32 -17.70 4.60
CA LEU A 282 -0.96 -17.01 4.76
C LEU A 282 -2.12 -17.76 4.07
N ASN A 283 -1.84 -18.49 2.99
CA ASN A 283 -2.84 -19.28 2.27
C ASN A 283 -3.50 -20.36 3.13
N GLY A 284 -2.90 -20.76 4.27
CA GLY A 284 -3.48 -21.62 5.28
C GLY A 284 -4.66 -20.99 6.05
N ALA A 285 -4.74 -19.65 6.13
CA ALA A 285 -5.74 -18.94 6.90
C ALA A 285 -7.10 -18.91 6.17
N ILE A 286 -8.16 -19.41 6.85
CA ILE A 286 -9.52 -19.45 6.30
C ILE A 286 -10.01 -18.02 5.98
N ALA A 287 -9.76 -17.07 6.88
CA ALA A 287 -10.18 -15.68 6.70
C ALA A 287 -9.60 -15.06 5.43
N TYR A 288 -8.34 -15.36 5.12
CA TYR A 288 -7.67 -14.92 3.90
C TYR A 288 -8.35 -15.51 2.65
N ARG A 289 -8.48 -16.85 2.59
CA ARG A 289 -9.09 -17.54 1.44
C ARG A 289 -10.50 -17.06 1.13
N THR A 290 -11.35 -16.97 2.16
CA THR A 290 -12.74 -16.51 1.99
C THR A 290 -12.80 -15.07 1.48
N GLY A 291 -11.83 -14.22 1.84
CA GLY A 291 -11.71 -12.86 1.29
C GLY A 291 -11.32 -12.88 -0.19
N MET A 292 -10.34 -13.72 -0.56
CA MET A 292 -9.87 -13.86 -1.93
C MET A 292 -10.95 -14.37 -2.90
N ASP A 293 -11.85 -15.24 -2.45
CA ASP A 293 -12.96 -15.77 -3.27
C ASP A 293 -13.90 -14.70 -3.85
N ASN A 294 -13.80 -13.46 -3.34
CA ASN A 294 -14.59 -12.31 -3.79
C ASN A 294 -13.83 -11.37 -4.75
N LEU A 295 -12.61 -11.74 -5.14
CA LEU A 295 -11.72 -10.91 -5.94
C LEU A 295 -11.38 -11.61 -7.27
N SER A 296 -10.90 -10.82 -8.24
CA SER A 296 -10.43 -11.34 -9.52
C SER A 296 -9.02 -11.92 -9.40
N ASP A 297 -8.72 -12.99 -10.14
CA ASP A 297 -7.37 -13.56 -10.22
C ASP A 297 -6.37 -12.65 -10.96
N SER A 298 -6.85 -11.74 -11.81
CA SER A 298 -6.04 -10.77 -12.56
C SER A 298 -6.34 -9.35 -12.11
N TYR A 299 -5.30 -8.59 -11.78
CA TYR A 299 -5.38 -7.22 -11.26
C TYR A 299 -4.06 -6.47 -11.45
N HIS A 300 -4.10 -5.15 -11.35
CA HIS A 300 -2.92 -4.28 -11.42
C HIS A 300 -2.36 -4.00 -10.02
N PHE A 301 -3.25 -3.90 -9.04
CA PHE A 301 -2.88 -3.69 -7.63
C PHE A 301 -3.86 -4.43 -6.72
N MET A 302 -3.32 -4.96 -5.64
CA MET A 302 -4.08 -5.59 -4.57
C MET A 302 -3.51 -5.20 -3.22
N LEU A 303 -4.41 -5.04 -2.23
CA LEU A 303 -4.08 -4.78 -0.84
C LEU A 303 -4.97 -5.64 0.06
N MET A 304 -4.37 -6.19 1.11
CA MET A 304 -5.09 -6.73 2.27
C MET A 304 -4.61 -6.03 3.54
N ALA A 305 -5.54 -5.72 4.45
CA ALA A 305 -5.21 -5.20 5.77
C ALA A 305 -6.15 -5.76 6.83
N ASP A 306 -5.62 -6.46 7.81
CA ASP A 306 -6.32 -6.75 9.06
C ASP A 306 -6.24 -5.52 9.96
N PHE A 307 -7.33 -4.79 10.10
CA PHE A 307 -7.34 -3.52 10.82
C PHE A 307 -7.02 -3.65 12.31
N ASP A 308 -7.36 -4.76 12.95
CA ASP A 308 -7.03 -4.95 14.37
C ASP A 308 -5.52 -4.99 14.58
N HIS A 309 -4.82 -5.81 13.80
CA HIS A 309 -3.36 -5.88 13.84
C HIS A 309 -2.72 -4.58 13.35
N LEU A 310 -3.25 -3.98 12.31
CA LEU A 310 -2.72 -2.73 11.74
C LEU A 310 -2.75 -1.59 12.76
N PHE A 311 -3.87 -1.39 13.46
CA PHE A 311 -3.99 -0.32 14.45
C PHE A 311 -3.13 -0.54 15.70
N HIS A 312 -2.94 -1.80 16.13
CA HIS A 312 -2.12 -2.10 17.30
C HIS A 312 -0.62 -2.05 17.03
N GLN A 313 -0.18 -2.49 15.86
CA GLN A 313 1.23 -2.77 15.60
C GLN A 313 1.88 -1.83 14.58
N ALA A 314 1.12 -1.27 13.66
CA ALA A 314 1.68 -0.60 12.49
C ALA A 314 1.45 0.91 12.43
N THR A 315 0.74 1.52 13.38
CA THR A 315 0.46 2.98 13.38
C THR A 315 1.73 3.84 13.34
N LYS A 316 2.85 3.31 13.79
CA LYS A 316 4.18 3.96 13.70
C LYS A 316 4.91 3.68 12.39
N GLN A 317 4.52 2.63 11.66
CA GLN A 317 5.21 2.14 10.47
C GLN A 317 4.45 2.43 9.17
N VAL A 318 3.17 2.82 9.27
CA VAL A 318 2.30 3.03 8.12
C VAL A 318 1.75 4.46 8.15
N HIS A 319 2.28 5.32 7.29
CA HIS A 319 1.90 6.73 7.26
C HIS A 319 0.67 7.03 6.38
N PHE A 320 0.16 6.04 5.66
CA PHE A 320 -0.89 6.23 4.67
C PHE A 320 -2.29 5.82 5.14
N VAL A 321 -2.46 5.40 6.40
CA VAL A 321 -3.80 5.09 6.92
C VAL A 321 -4.57 6.39 7.12
N PRO A 322 -5.67 6.64 6.39
CA PRO A 322 -6.42 7.87 6.54
C PRO A 322 -6.94 8.07 7.97
N ASP A 323 -6.88 9.29 8.45
CA ASP A 323 -7.34 9.69 9.79
C ASP A 323 -8.76 9.19 10.13
N PHE A 324 -9.61 9.06 9.12
CA PHE A 324 -10.96 8.54 9.30
C PHE A 324 -10.97 7.14 9.92
N PHE A 325 -10.11 6.23 9.44
CA PHE A 325 -10.00 4.88 9.99
C PHE A 325 -9.42 4.88 11.40
N LEU A 326 -8.43 5.74 11.66
CA LEU A 326 -7.80 5.85 12.99
C LEU A 326 -8.78 6.38 14.03
N ARG A 327 -9.59 7.39 13.67
CA ARG A 327 -10.61 7.97 14.56
C ARG A 327 -11.76 7.03 14.86
N ASN A 328 -12.04 6.08 13.97
CA ASN A 328 -13.11 5.08 14.11
C ASN A 328 -12.54 3.67 14.30
N SER A 329 -11.35 3.56 14.89
CA SER A 329 -10.62 2.31 15.03
C SER A 329 -11.38 1.22 15.78
N GLU A 330 -12.19 1.57 16.81
CA GLU A 330 -13.04 0.62 17.53
C GLU A 330 -14.04 -0.12 16.63
N PHE A 331 -14.56 0.57 15.62
CA PHE A 331 -15.43 -0.03 14.62
C PHE A 331 -14.64 -0.86 13.61
N PHE A 332 -13.60 -0.25 13.00
CA PHE A 332 -12.88 -0.88 11.90
C PHE A 332 -11.99 -2.06 12.31
N ARG A 333 -11.54 -2.14 13.56
CA ARG A 333 -10.77 -3.29 14.07
C ARG A 333 -11.44 -4.65 13.86
N ASN A 334 -12.77 -4.65 13.73
CA ASN A 334 -13.55 -5.86 13.49
C ASN A 334 -13.57 -6.29 12.02
N PHE A 335 -12.82 -5.62 11.15
CA PHE A 335 -12.83 -5.90 9.72
C PHE A 335 -11.45 -6.26 9.19
N ILE A 336 -11.46 -7.07 8.14
CA ILE A 336 -10.34 -7.24 7.21
C ILE A 336 -10.73 -6.53 5.92
N LEU A 337 -9.86 -5.63 5.47
CA LEU A 337 -9.97 -4.93 4.20
C LEU A 337 -9.27 -5.73 3.11
N PHE A 338 -9.94 -5.90 1.98
CA PHE A 338 -9.36 -6.31 0.72
C PHE A 338 -9.67 -5.23 -0.31
N ALA A 339 -8.66 -4.74 -1.00
CA ALA A 339 -8.84 -3.76 -2.07
C ALA A 339 -8.10 -4.26 -3.32
N GLN A 340 -8.76 -4.19 -4.45
CA GLN A 340 -8.21 -4.60 -5.73
C GLN A 340 -8.52 -3.55 -6.78
N PHE A 341 -7.53 -3.20 -7.59
CA PHE A 341 -7.68 -2.28 -8.71
C PHE A 341 -7.35 -2.99 -10.01
N THR A 342 -8.29 -2.94 -10.93
CA THR A 342 -8.10 -3.42 -12.31
C THR A 342 -8.15 -2.23 -13.26
N CYS A 343 -7.38 -2.28 -14.34
CA CYS A 343 -7.37 -1.23 -15.35
C CYS A 343 -7.82 -1.83 -16.69
N ALA A 344 -8.73 -1.15 -17.34
CA ALA A 344 -9.17 -1.49 -18.69
C ALA A 344 -9.52 -0.22 -19.45
N ASP A 345 -9.09 -0.14 -20.71
CA ASP A 345 -9.35 1.00 -21.59
C ASP A 345 -8.96 2.37 -20.99
N GLY A 346 -7.88 2.40 -20.21
CA GLY A 346 -7.39 3.60 -19.54
C GLY A 346 -8.21 4.04 -18.30
N VAL A 347 -9.16 3.22 -17.84
CA VAL A 347 -9.98 3.47 -16.66
C VAL A 347 -9.58 2.51 -15.53
N VAL A 348 -9.53 3.00 -14.29
CA VAL A 348 -9.30 2.17 -13.11
C VAL A 348 -10.62 1.82 -12.46
N TYR A 349 -10.80 0.55 -12.18
CA TYR A 349 -11.97 -0.03 -11.53
C TYR A 349 -11.58 -0.55 -10.14
N PRO A 350 -11.80 0.22 -9.06
CA PRO A 350 -11.60 -0.25 -7.71
C PRO A 350 -12.70 -1.23 -7.28
N ASN A 351 -12.30 -2.31 -6.63
CA ASN A 351 -13.15 -3.25 -5.93
C ASN A 351 -12.65 -3.38 -4.49
N ILE A 352 -13.43 -2.91 -3.52
CA ILE A 352 -13.07 -2.91 -2.10
C ILE A 352 -14.07 -3.79 -1.36
N VAL A 353 -13.55 -4.69 -0.55
CA VAL A 353 -14.32 -5.63 0.26
C VAL A 353 -13.91 -5.48 1.72
N LEU A 354 -14.84 -5.10 2.57
CA LEU A 354 -14.67 -5.15 4.02
C LEU A 354 -15.37 -6.43 4.52
N ARG A 355 -14.58 -7.33 5.10
CA ARG A 355 -15.10 -8.54 5.72
C ARG A 355 -15.15 -8.39 7.22
N TYR A 356 -16.33 -8.58 7.81
CA TYR A 356 -16.49 -8.63 9.26
C TYR A 356 -15.87 -9.91 9.83
N LYS A 357 -15.14 -9.80 10.94
CA LYS A 357 -14.61 -10.95 11.67
C LYS A 357 -15.73 -11.47 12.59
N SER A 358 -16.45 -12.48 12.13
CA SER A 358 -17.31 -13.26 13.05
C SER A 358 -16.42 -14.06 14.01
N GLU A 359 -16.73 -14.02 15.30
CA GLU A 359 -16.09 -14.80 16.37
C GLU A 359 -16.06 -16.30 16.08
#